data_f4a11499da3ac6feae9af7353bc006d6
#
_entry.id   f4a11499da3ac6feae9af7353bc006d6
#
_cell.length_a   1.000
_cell.length_b   1.000
_cell.length_c   1.000
_cell.angle_alpha   90.00
_cell.angle_beta   90.00
_cell.angle_gamma   90.00
#
_symmetry.space_group_name_H-M   'P 1'
#
loop_
_entity.id
_entity.type
_entity.pdbx_description
1 polymer ?
#
loop_
_entity_poly.entity_id
_entity_poly.type
_entity_poly.pdbx_seq_one_letter_code
_entity_poly.pdbx_strand_id
1 'polypeptide(L)'
;MGRSGRQVVKDYLPEVIEKYKPDFIIANGENAAGGFGITEEICKDLYSYGIDVITTGNHVWDQKGITEYIDKDPKLLKPYNFAEGSPGLGFNIYETKNKLKIAVINIMGNLFMRSCDNAFFKIEEVLGHIDKQKPNSIFLDFHAEATSEKMAMGHHLDGRVTAV
;
A
#
# COMPACT_ATOMS: atom_id res chain seq x y z
N MET A 1 -11.67 -2.63 5.54
CA MET A 1 -12.76 -1.67 5.19
C MET A 1 -13.80 -2.41 4.36
N GLY A 2 -14.96 -2.66 4.90
CA GLY A 2 -16.04 -3.35 4.18
C GLY A 2 -16.96 -2.38 3.42
N ARG A 3 -18.19 -2.83 3.06
CA ARG A 3 -19.14 -2.04 2.27
C ARG A 3 -19.45 -0.65 2.87
N SER A 4 -19.70 -0.59 4.17
CA SER A 4 -19.99 0.68 4.87
C SER A 4 -18.78 1.62 4.85
N GLY A 5 -17.57 1.10 5.04
CA GLY A 5 -16.35 1.90 4.97
C GLY A 5 -16.10 2.45 3.56
N ARG A 6 -16.34 1.64 2.50
CA ARG A 6 -16.24 2.16 1.11
C ARG A 6 -17.27 3.25 0.83
N GLN A 7 -18.48 3.12 1.40
CA GLN A 7 -19.51 4.16 1.27
C GLN A 7 -19.06 5.47 1.93
N VAL A 8 -18.48 5.40 3.13
CA VAL A 8 -17.92 6.59 3.80
C VAL A 8 -16.83 7.24 2.96
N VAL A 9 -15.91 6.46 2.38
CA VAL A 9 -14.88 7.00 1.48
C VAL A 9 -15.54 7.72 0.29
N LYS A 10 -16.51 7.09 -0.36
CA LYS A 10 -17.23 7.68 -1.49
C LYS A 10 -17.89 9.01 -1.14
N ASP A 11 -18.55 9.07 0.00
CA ASP A 11 -19.39 10.21 0.38
C ASP A 11 -18.56 11.38 0.92
N TYR A 12 -17.46 11.12 1.64
CA TYR A 12 -16.71 12.15 2.36
C TYR A 12 -15.32 12.47 1.80
N LEU A 13 -14.70 11.55 1.02
CA LEU A 13 -13.38 11.84 0.45
C LEU A 13 -13.37 13.09 -0.44
N PRO A 14 -14.40 13.38 -1.26
CA PRO A 14 -14.44 14.62 -2.04
C PRO A 14 -14.36 15.90 -1.18
N GLU A 15 -15.03 15.93 -0.04
CA GLU A 15 -14.96 17.07 0.91
C GLU A 15 -13.56 17.21 1.53
N VAL A 16 -12.91 16.07 1.84
CA VAL A 16 -11.54 16.04 2.36
C VAL A 16 -10.57 16.57 1.31
N ILE A 17 -10.73 16.15 0.05
CA ILE A 17 -9.90 16.62 -1.07
C ILE A 17 -10.07 18.12 -1.28
N GLU A 18 -11.29 18.62 -1.28
CA GLU A 18 -11.56 20.06 -1.43
C GLU A 18 -10.96 20.89 -0.30
N LYS A 19 -11.11 20.41 0.94
CA LYS A 19 -10.68 21.13 2.15
C LYS A 19 -9.14 21.15 2.31
N TYR A 20 -8.48 19.99 2.12
CA TYR A 20 -7.07 19.84 2.43
C TYR A 20 -6.18 19.87 1.21
N LYS A 21 -6.73 19.72 0.00
CA LYS A 21 -6.03 19.72 -1.30
C LYS A 21 -4.78 18.83 -1.30
N PRO A 22 -4.90 17.55 -0.90
CA PRO A 22 -3.75 16.66 -0.89
C PRO A 22 -3.21 16.48 -2.31
N ASP A 23 -1.89 16.41 -2.44
CA ASP A 23 -1.21 16.14 -3.71
C ASP A 23 -1.25 14.65 -4.08
N PHE A 24 -1.42 13.78 -3.08
CA PHE A 24 -1.40 12.34 -3.26
C PHE A 24 -2.17 11.63 -2.13
N ILE A 25 -2.94 10.60 -2.48
CA ILE A 25 -3.80 9.88 -1.54
C ILE A 25 -3.51 8.38 -1.62
N ILE A 26 -3.09 7.81 -0.49
CA ILE A 26 -2.85 6.38 -0.32
C ILE A 26 -3.95 5.80 0.56
N ALA A 27 -4.49 4.65 0.19
CA ALA A 27 -5.45 3.94 1.02
C ALA A 27 -5.10 2.45 1.14
N ASN A 28 -5.22 1.88 2.34
CA ASN A 28 -5.17 0.44 2.50
C ASN A 28 -6.53 -0.17 2.18
N GLY A 29 -6.56 -1.00 1.13
CA GLY A 29 -7.74 -1.67 0.59
C GLY A 29 -7.85 -3.15 0.96
N GLU A 30 -6.96 -3.68 1.80
CA GLU A 30 -6.85 -5.11 2.09
C GLU A 30 -8.18 -5.79 2.40
N ASN A 31 -9.05 -5.14 3.18
CA ASN A 31 -10.32 -5.71 3.64
C ASN A 31 -11.54 -5.09 2.94
N ALA A 32 -11.37 -4.57 1.73
CA ALA A 32 -12.40 -3.81 1.03
C ALA A 32 -13.54 -4.70 0.50
N ALA A 33 -13.26 -5.96 0.15
CA ALA A 33 -14.24 -6.91 -0.39
C ALA A 33 -14.85 -7.78 0.73
N GLY A 34 -15.82 -7.22 1.45
CA GLY A 34 -16.56 -7.98 2.48
C GLY A 34 -15.75 -8.33 3.73
N GLY A 35 -14.60 -7.68 3.94
CA GLY A 35 -13.71 -7.91 5.08
C GLY A 35 -12.44 -8.70 4.74
N PHE A 36 -12.33 -9.23 3.51
CA PHE A 36 -11.19 -10.05 3.09
C PHE A 36 -10.82 -9.75 1.63
N GLY A 37 -9.64 -9.18 1.40
CA GLY A 37 -9.13 -8.89 0.08
C GLY A 37 -9.81 -7.70 -0.62
N ILE A 38 -9.52 -7.56 -1.90
CA ILE A 38 -10.03 -6.52 -2.79
C ILE A 38 -10.32 -7.10 -4.17
N THR A 39 -11.24 -6.51 -4.93
CA THR A 39 -11.55 -6.89 -6.31
C THR A 39 -11.21 -5.77 -7.28
N GLU A 40 -11.05 -6.10 -8.56
CA GLU A 40 -10.86 -5.12 -9.64
C GLU A 40 -11.90 -4.00 -9.62
N GLU A 41 -13.19 -4.36 -9.47
CA GLU A 41 -14.29 -3.39 -9.40
C GLU A 41 -14.10 -2.40 -8.25
N ILE A 42 -13.75 -2.92 -7.06
CA ILE A 42 -13.51 -2.07 -5.88
C ILE A 42 -12.28 -1.18 -6.07
N CYS A 43 -11.22 -1.66 -6.72
CA CYS A 43 -10.07 -0.81 -7.06
C CYS A 43 -10.48 0.35 -7.95
N LYS A 44 -11.22 0.08 -9.03
CA LYS A 44 -11.73 1.10 -9.95
C LYS A 44 -12.63 2.12 -9.25
N ASP A 45 -13.52 1.65 -8.37
CA ASP A 45 -14.36 2.53 -7.55
C ASP A 45 -13.51 3.47 -6.69
N LEU A 46 -12.55 2.93 -5.93
CA LEU A 46 -11.70 3.71 -5.05
C LEU A 46 -10.85 4.74 -5.82
N TYR A 47 -10.31 4.37 -6.98
CA TYR A 47 -9.62 5.31 -7.86
C TYR A 47 -10.55 6.43 -8.37
N SER A 48 -11.80 6.08 -8.69
CA SER A 48 -12.80 7.08 -9.13
C SER A 48 -13.15 8.09 -8.04
N TYR A 49 -12.97 7.74 -6.76
CA TYR A 49 -13.18 8.63 -5.62
C TYR A 49 -11.98 9.53 -5.34
N GLY A 50 -10.85 9.34 -6.02
CA GLY A 50 -9.66 10.18 -5.92
C GLY A 50 -8.50 9.55 -5.16
N ILE A 51 -8.52 8.23 -4.89
CA ILE A 51 -7.36 7.51 -4.35
C ILE A 51 -6.35 7.29 -5.48
N ASP A 52 -5.08 7.59 -5.23
CA ASP A 52 -4.00 7.45 -6.20
C ASP A 52 -3.38 6.06 -6.17
N VAL A 53 -3.20 5.48 -4.97
CA VAL A 53 -2.57 4.17 -4.75
C VAL A 53 -3.30 3.40 -3.66
N ILE A 54 -3.45 2.10 -3.87
CA ILE A 54 -4.01 1.17 -2.91
C ILE A 54 -2.92 0.21 -2.45
N THR A 55 -2.70 0.14 -1.13
CA THR A 55 -1.90 -0.90 -0.49
C THR A 55 -2.79 -2.02 0.03
N THR A 56 -2.22 -3.17 0.30
CA THR A 56 -2.94 -4.34 0.78
C THR A 56 -2.24 -4.99 1.99
N GLY A 57 -2.47 -6.27 2.20
CA GLY A 57 -1.88 -7.05 3.29
C GLY A 57 -2.03 -8.56 3.04
N ASN A 58 -2.16 -9.35 4.11
CA ASN A 58 -2.21 -10.80 4.02
C ASN A 58 -3.45 -11.37 3.30
N HIS A 59 -4.51 -10.58 3.14
CA HIS A 59 -5.74 -10.98 2.45
C HIS A 59 -5.77 -10.61 0.96
N VAL A 60 -4.68 -10.11 0.40
CA VAL A 60 -4.65 -9.66 -1.01
C VAL A 60 -5.11 -10.74 -1.99
N TRP A 61 -4.85 -12.01 -1.71
CA TRP A 61 -5.18 -13.15 -2.58
C TRP A 61 -6.56 -13.78 -2.33
N ASP A 62 -7.35 -13.26 -1.38
CA ASP A 62 -8.58 -13.92 -0.95
C ASP A 62 -9.75 -13.74 -1.93
N GLN A 63 -9.63 -12.84 -2.92
CA GLN A 63 -10.65 -12.65 -3.94
C GLN A 63 -10.28 -13.28 -5.28
N LYS A 64 -11.27 -13.92 -5.92
CA LYS A 64 -11.08 -14.50 -7.27
C LYS A 64 -10.74 -13.41 -8.28
N GLY A 65 -9.83 -13.73 -9.20
CA GLY A 65 -9.44 -12.84 -10.30
C GLY A 65 -8.44 -11.74 -9.92
N ILE A 66 -8.17 -11.52 -8.61
CA ILE A 66 -7.22 -10.48 -8.19
C ILE A 66 -5.80 -10.77 -8.69
N THR A 67 -5.42 -12.04 -8.77
CA THR A 67 -4.09 -12.48 -9.23
C THR A 67 -3.79 -12.04 -10.66
N GLU A 68 -4.80 -12.07 -11.53
CA GLU A 68 -4.66 -11.65 -12.93
C GLU A 68 -4.77 -10.13 -13.11
N TYR A 69 -5.47 -9.48 -12.19
CA TYR A 69 -5.68 -8.03 -12.23
C TYR A 69 -4.47 -7.26 -11.68
N ILE A 70 -3.90 -7.71 -10.56
CA ILE A 70 -2.83 -6.98 -9.86
C ILE A 70 -1.57 -6.79 -10.71
N ASP A 71 -1.27 -7.73 -11.62
CA ASP A 71 -0.16 -7.61 -12.56
C ASP A 71 -0.35 -6.47 -13.59
N LYS A 72 -1.60 -6.08 -13.81
CA LYS A 72 -1.97 -5.04 -14.79
C LYS A 72 -2.19 -3.68 -14.14
N ASP A 73 -2.23 -3.64 -12.80
CA ASP A 73 -2.52 -2.43 -12.05
C ASP A 73 -1.33 -1.97 -11.22
N PRO A 74 -0.50 -1.04 -11.74
CA PRO A 74 0.67 -0.54 -11.01
C PRO A 74 0.32 0.34 -9.80
N LYS A 75 -0.96 0.62 -9.56
CA LYS A 75 -1.47 1.39 -8.43
C LYS A 75 -1.97 0.50 -7.29
N LEU A 76 -2.05 -0.81 -7.50
CA LEU A 76 -2.42 -1.79 -6.48
C LEU A 76 -1.16 -2.50 -6.00
N LEU A 77 -0.74 -2.25 -4.76
CA LEU A 77 0.46 -2.82 -4.18
C LEU A 77 0.13 -3.97 -3.23
N LYS A 78 0.82 -5.10 -3.42
CA LYS A 78 0.86 -6.20 -2.46
C LYS A 78 2.04 -6.04 -1.50
N PRO A 79 2.09 -6.76 -0.37
CA PRO A 79 3.32 -6.84 0.41
C PRO A 79 4.51 -7.33 -0.43
N TYR A 80 5.60 -6.55 -0.43
CA TYR A 80 6.80 -6.85 -1.22
C TYR A 80 7.48 -8.15 -0.80
N ASN A 81 7.39 -8.46 0.49
CA ASN A 81 8.02 -9.61 1.08
C ASN A 81 7.21 -10.93 0.98
N PHE A 82 6.23 -11.02 0.09
CA PHE A 82 5.72 -12.31 -0.36
C PHE A 82 6.78 -13.06 -1.19
N ALA A 83 6.57 -14.36 -1.36
CA ALA A 83 7.48 -15.22 -2.12
C ALA A 83 7.80 -14.60 -3.50
N GLU A 84 9.05 -14.72 -3.91
CA GLU A 84 9.53 -14.28 -5.21
C GLU A 84 8.68 -14.88 -6.34
N GLY A 85 8.39 -14.08 -7.37
CA GLY A 85 7.49 -14.48 -8.47
C GLY A 85 6.00 -14.33 -8.17
N SER A 86 5.60 -13.90 -6.96
CA SER A 86 4.19 -13.55 -6.70
C SER A 86 3.77 -12.37 -7.57
N PRO A 87 2.56 -12.41 -8.20
CA PRO A 87 2.10 -11.36 -9.09
C PRO A 87 1.96 -9.99 -8.41
N GLY A 88 2.06 -8.91 -9.19
CA GLY A 88 1.92 -7.54 -8.74
C GLY A 88 3.18 -6.93 -8.12
N LEU A 89 3.14 -5.62 -7.92
CA LEU A 89 4.22 -4.82 -7.37
C LEU A 89 4.10 -4.72 -5.83
N GLY A 90 5.23 -4.70 -5.13
CA GLY A 90 5.27 -4.43 -3.69
C GLY A 90 5.68 -3.00 -3.34
N PHE A 91 6.23 -2.29 -4.30
CA PHE A 91 6.50 -0.85 -4.25
C PHE A 91 6.46 -0.25 -5.65
N ASN A 92 6.23 1.05 -5.71
CA ASN A 92 6.36 1.79 -6.95
C ASN A 92 6.63 3.28 -6.65
N ILE A 93 7.11 4.02 -7.67
CA ILE A 93 7.33 5.46 -7.59
C ILE A 93 6.33 6.14 -8.52
N TYR A 94 5.58 7.07 -7.95
CA TYR A 94 4.54 7.82 -8.65
C TYR A 94 4.94 9.28 -8.77
N GLU A 95 4.42 9.95 -9.77
CA GLU A 95 4.59 11.39 -9.95
C GLU A 95 3.27 12.10 -9.60
N THR A 96 3.35 13.11 -8.73
CA THR A 96 2.22 13.98 -8.41
C THR A 96 1.95 14.99 -9.53
N LYS A 97 0.82 15.69 -9.44
CA LYS A 97 0.48 16.80 -10.36
C LYS A 97 1.56 17.90 -10.35
N ASN A 98 2.24 18.08 -9.23
CA ASN A 98 3.31 19.06 -9.04
C ASN A 98 4.71 18.52 -9.40
N LYS A 99 4.78 17.38 -10.10
CA LYS A 99 6.03 16.75 -10.55
C LYS A 99 6.93 16.24 -9.41
N LEU A 100 6.40 16.08 -8.22
CA LEU A 100 7.11 15.45 -7.12
C LEU A 100 7.01 13.92 -7.23
N LYS A 101 8.10 13.23 -6.95
CA LYS A 101 8.16 11.77 -6.94
C LYS A 101 7.87 11.24 -5.54
N ILE A 102 6.90 10.36 -5.45
CA ILE A 102 6.52 9.69 -4.20
C ILE A 102 6.74 8.19 -4.36
N ALA A 103 7.59 7.61 -3.52
CA ALA A 103 7.71 6.17 -3.40
C ALA A 103 6.68 5.65 -2.38
N VAL A 104 5.91 4.67 -2.77
CA VAL A 104 5.00 3.95 -1.88
C VAL A 104 5.43 2.50 -1.80
N ILE A 105 5.60 2.00 -0.58
CA ILE A 105 6.05 0.65 -0.29
C ILE A 105 4.97 -0.03 0.55
N ASN A 106 4.69 -1.30 0.26
CA ASN A 106 3.86 -2.13 1.11
C ASN A 106 4.68 -3.35 1.57
N ILE A 107 4.79 -3.56 2.87
CA ILE A 107 5.48 -4.71 3.47
C ILE A 107 4.61 -5.32 4.57
N MET A 108 4.66 -6.62 4.72
CA MET A 108 3.98 -7.37 5.76
C MET A 108 4.93 -7.76 6.88
N GLY A 109 4.48 -7.67 8.14
CA GLY A 109 5.19 -8.21 9.29
C GLY A 109 5.28 -9.74 9.29
N ASN A 110 6.12 -10.27 10.15
CA ASN A 110 6.33 -11.71 10.27
C ASN A 110 5.61 -12.32 11.49
N LEU A 111 5.44 -11.55 12.58
CA LEU A 111 4.86 -12.07 13.82
C LEU A 111 3.34 -12.21 13.71
N PHE A 112 2.85 -13.43 13.91
CA PHE A 112 1.43 -13.81 13.83
C PHE A 112 0.79 -13.60 12.44
N MET A 113 1.62 -13.45 11.41
CA MET A 113 1.19 -13.23 10.03
C MET A 113 1.40 -14.49 9.17
N ARG A 114 0.90 -14.49 7.92
CA ARG A 114 1.20 -15.54 6.94
C ARG A 114 2.70 -15.57 6.65
N SER A 115 3.21 -16.73 6.28
CA SER A 115 4.62 -16.89 5.93
C SER A 115 5.01 -15.93 4.80
N CYS A 116 6.06 -15.17 5.05
CA CYS A 116 6.68 -14.25 4.11
C CYS A 116 8.16 -14.07 4.46
N ASP A 117 8.92 -13.45 3.58
CA ASP A 117 10.31 -13.11 3.84
C ASP A 117 10.43 -12.07 4.97
N ASN A 118 11.61 -12.02 5.61
CA ASN A 118 11.85 -11.09 6.71
C ASN A 118 11.68 -9.63 6.27
N ALA A 119 10.75 -8.93 6.95
CA ALA A 119 10.36 -7.56 6.63
C ALA A 119 11.53 -6.57 6.70
N PHE A 120 12.44 -6.74 7.67
CA PHE A 120 13.58 -5.84 7.87
C PHE A 120 14.66 -6.01 6.81
N PHE A 121 14.87 -7.22 6.30
CA PHE A 121 15.78 -7.42 5.16
C PHE A 121 15.17 -6.92 3.86
N LYS A 122 13.87 -7.16 3.65
CA LYS A 122 13.21 -6.74 2.42
C LYS A 122 13.02 -5.23 2.30
N ILE A 123 12.87 -4.51 3.41
CA ILE A 123 12.83 -3.04 3.34
C ILE A 123 14.20 -2.46 2.92
N GLU A 124 15.31 -3.03 3.36
CA GLU A 124 16.63 -2.58 2.94
C GLU A 124 16.84 -2.78 1.43
N GLU A 125 16.40 -3.92 0.91
CA GLU A 125 16.44 -4.20 -0.53
C GLU A 125 15.64 -3.17 -1.32
N VAL A 126 14.40 -2.86 -0.90
CA VAL A 126 13.53 -1.87 -1.55
C VAL A 126 14.14 -0.47 -1.49
N LEU A 127 14.66 -0.05 -0.33
CA LEU A 127 15.29 1.27 -0.19
C LEU A 127 16.50 1.40 -1.12
N GLY A 128 17.32 0.35 -1.25
CA GLY A 128 18.44 0.35 -2.20
C GLY A 128 18.03 0.50 -3.68
N HIS A 129 16.81 0.06 -4.04
CA HIS A 129 16.24 0.32 -5.38
C HIS A 129 15.69 1.74 -5.52
N ILE A 130 15.03 2.25 -4.48
CA ILE A 130 14.38 3.56 -4.47
C ILE A 130 15.40 4.69 -4.48
N ASP A 131 16.48 4.58 -3.72
CA ASP A 131 17.53 5.61 -3.59
C ASP A 131 18.13 6.02 -4.94
N LYS A 132 18.22 5.09 -5.89
CA LYS A 132 18.70 5.36 -7.26
C LYS A 132 17.80 6.33 -8.03
N GLN A 133 16.51 6.39 -7.68
CA GLN A 133 15.51 7.22 -8.35
C GLN A 133 15.23 8.54 -7.64
N LYS A 134 15.79 8.74 -6.43
CA LYS A 134 15.74 9.97 -5.62
C LYS A 134 14.32 10.54 -5.49
N PRO A 135 13.36 9.82 -4.90
CA PRO A 135 12.03 10.36 -4.68
C PRO A 135 12.06 11.49 -3.66
N ASN A 136 11.09 12.40 -3.75
CA ASN A 136 10.93 13.50 -2.80
C ASN A 136 10.38 13.02 -1.46
N SER A 137 9.60 11.94 -1.47
CA SER A 137 9.00 11.36 -0.27
C SER A 137 8.92 9.84 -0.41
N ILE A 138 9.07 9.13 0.72
CA ILE A 138 8.98 7.68 0.83
C ILE A 138 7.95 7.34 1.90
N PHE A 139 6.92 6.59 1.55
CA PHE A 139 5.87 6.11 2.46
C PHE A 139 5.89 4.59 2.53
N LEU A 140 5.95 4.05 3.74
CA LEU A 140 5.81 2.62 4.00
C LEU A 140 4.46 2.34 4.66
N ASP A 141 3.60 1.55 4.02
CA ASP A 141 2.50 0.84 4.69
C ASP A 141 3.03 -0.49 5.23
N PHE A 142 3.23 -0.55 6.54
CA PHE A 142 3.70 -1.74 7.25
C PHE A 142 2.53 -2.51 7.84
N HIS A 143 2.07 -3.51 7.09
CA HIS A 143 0.93 -4.35 7.45
C HIS A 143 1.35 -5.46 8.42
N ALA A 144 1.23 -5.23 9.72
CA ALA A 144 1.67 -6.16 10.77
C ALA A 144 0.64 -6.29 11.89
N GLU A 145 0.65 -7.42 12.60
CA GLU A 145 -0.22 -7.66 13.76
C GLU A 145 0.44 -7.15 15.04
N ALA A 146 1.68 -7.56 15.31
CA ALA A 146 2.35 -7.26 16.56
C ALA A 146 2.76 -5.77 16.68
N THR A 147 2.31 -5.10 17.73
CA THR A 147 2.67 -3.70 18.04
C THR A 147 4.18 -3.52 18.17
N SER A 148 4.89 -4.47 18.79
CA SER A 148 6.34 -4.42 18.94
C SER A 148 7.06 -4.42 17.59
N GLU A 149 6.57 -5.19 16.61
CA GLU A 149 7.12 -5.23 15.27
C GLU A 149 6.88 -3.92 14.51
N LYS A 150 5.67 -3.34 14.66
CA LYS A 150 5.35 -2.02 14.11
C LYS A 150 6.25 -0.92 14.66
N MET A 151 6.45 -0.90 15.98
CA MET A 151 7.34 0.05 16.63
C MET A 151 8.81 -0.14 16.19
N ALA A 152 9.26 -1.40 16.13
CA ALA A 152 10.61 -1.70 15.68
C ALA A 152 10.86 -1.21 14.24
N MET A 153 9.91 -1.41 13.32
CA MET A 153 10.02 -0.92 11.95
C MET A 153 10.04 0.62 11.90
N GLY A 154 9.21 1.29 12.70
CA GLY A 154 9.22 2.75 12.81
C GLY A 154 10.58 3.28 13.27
N HIS A 155 11.15 2.69 14.33
CA HIS A 155 12.49 3.06 14.81
C HIS A 155 13.60 2.74 13.81
N HIS A 156 13.50 1.58 13.14
CA HIS A 156 14.47 1.16 12.12
C HIS A 156 14.57 2.14 10.95
N LEU A 157 13.45 2.77 10.61
CA LEU A 157 13.33 3.68 9.46
C LEU A 157 13.32 5.17 9.84
N ASP A 158 13.49 5.49 11.12
CA ASP A 158 13.54 6.88 11.57
C ASP A 158 14.64 7.67 10.85
N GLY A 159 14.27 8.82 10.29
CA GLY A 159 15.16 9.66 9.49
C GLY A 159 15.48 9.14 8.08
N ARG A 160 14.96 7.97 7.68
CA ARG A 160 15.24 7.32 6.37
C ARG A 160 14.06 7.37 5.41
N VAL A 161 12.85 7.45 5.94
CA VAL A 161 11.61 7.56 5.17
C VAL A 161 10.76 8.73 5.67
N THR A 162 9.81 9.18 4.87
CA THR A 162 8.93 10.29 5.24
C THR A 162 7.91 9.87 6.29
N ALA A 163 7.34 8.68 6.14
CA ALA A 163 6.36 8.13 7.08
C ALA A 163 6.29 6.60 7.01
N VAL A 164 5.93 5.99 8.17
CA VAL A 164 5.58 4.59 8.34
C VAL A 164 4.18 4.49 8.90
#